data_056a06356f4bb5505770f6d364294632
#
_entry.id   056a06356f4bb5505770f6d364294632
#
_cell.length_a   1.000
_cell.length_b   1.000
_cell.length_c   1.000
_cell.angle_alpha   90.00
_cell.angle_beta   90.00
_cell.angle_gamma   90.00
#
_symmetry.space_group_name_H-M   'P 1'
#
loop_
_entity.id
_entity.type
_entity.pdbx_description
1 polymer ?
#
loop_
_entity_poly.entity_id
_entity_poly.type
_entity_poly.pdbx_seq_one_letter_code
_entity_poly.pdbx_strand_id
1 'polypeptide(L)'
;FTAVIAFLLGYFGETWMGWVLFYIGLSVHLAMHYRNFSRLERWSHKPVLDASLEGDGEWDAVFRRLYRHEKELLEKIEHRERDIARLIAAVHAMNDGIVLLDGEFRIQFCNKTAERQLDIDSSTDRGAAIANIVRQPRFIDYLGKGDFTRPLVLRLDRYFERVLSLYLIAYAEDHWLLQVKDITQTDRLDSMRRDFVANVSHELRTPLTVLSGFVEMLQEIELDADSRRHYLQLMGEQSQRMQS
;
A
#
# COMPACT_ATOMS: atom_id res chain seq x y z
N PHE A 1 -63.52 -10.64 -1.78
CA PHE A 1 -64.53 -10.57 -0.70
C PHE A 1 -65.60 -9.51 -1.00
N THR A 2 -65.24 -8.28 -1.33
CA THR A 2 -66.16 -7.19 -1.69
C THR A 2 -67.04 -7.48 -2.90
N ALA A 3 -66.51 -8.15 -3.94
CA ALA A 3 -67.24 -8.54 -5.14
C ALA A 3 -68.33 -9.61 -4.84
N VAL A 4 -68.01 -10.54 -3.93
CA VAL A 4 -68.98 -11.59 -3.51
C VAL A 4 -70.12 -11.00 -2.66
N ILE A 5 -69.76 -10.04 -1.75
CA ILE A 5 -70.75 -9.32 -0.93
C ILE A 5 -71.68 -8.45 -1.82
N ALA A 6 -71.06 -7.71 -2.78
CA ALA A 6 -71.83 -6.90 -3.73
C ALA A 6 -72.75 -7.72 -4.64
N PHE A 7 -72.32 -8.92 -5.08
CA PHE A 7 -73.12 -9.85 -5.85
C PHE A 7 -74.30 -10.41 -5.04
N LEU A 8 -74.08 -10.78 -3.78
CA LEU A 8 -75.10 -11.24 -2.88
C LEU A 8 -76.16 -10.18 -2.53
N LEU A 9 -75.68 -8.94 -2.24
CA LEU A 9 -76.56 -7.79 -1.99
C LEU A 9 -77.31 -7.35 -3.25
N GLY A 10 -76.73 -7.48 -4.46
CA GLY A 10 -77.35 -7.19 -5.72
C GLY A 10 -78.41 -8.23 -6.12
N TYR A 11 -78.30 -9.49 -5.63
CA TYR A 11 -79.23 -10.53 -5.87
C TYR A 11 -80.52 -10.49 -4.94
N PHE A 12 -80.33 -9.95 -3.71
CA PHE A 12 -81.37 -9.83 -2.70
C PHE A 12 -81.96 -8.41 -2.55
N GLY A 13 -81.38 -7.36 -3.17
CA GLY A 13 -81.87 -6.01 -3.11
C GLY A 13 -82.14 -5.39 -4.45
N GLU A 14 -82.58 -4.10 -4.47
CA GLU A 14 -82.71 -3.38 -5.73
C GLU A 14 -81.33 -3.37 -6.46
N THR A 15 -81.29 -3.94 -7.67
CA THR A 15 -80.05 -4.23 -8.43
C THR A 15 -79.08 -3.05 -8.61
N TRP A 16 -79.57 -1.81 -8.54
CA TRP A 16 -78.74 -0.63 -8.68
C TRP A 16 -77.85 -0.35 -7.46
N MET A 17 -78.23 -0.65 -6.23
CA MET A 17 -77.41 -0.49 -5.01
C MET A 17 -76.23 -1.44 -5.02
N GLY A 18 -76.35 -2.67 -5.50
CA GLY A 18 -75.24 -3.59 -5.63
C GLY A 18 -74.17 -3.07 -6.57
N TRP A 19 -74.53 -2.46 -7.70
CA TRP A 19 -73.58 -1.84 -8.62
C TRP A 19 -72.91 -0.63 -8.06
N VAL A 20 -73.60 0.22 -7.29
CA VAL A 20 -72.99 1.40 -6.61
C VAL A 20 -71.96 0.94 -5.61
N LEU A 21 -72.21 -0.06 -4.77
CA LEU A 21 -71.24 -0.60 -3.82
C LEU A 21 -70.02 -1.24 -4.52
N PHE A 22 -70.26 -1.94 -5.65
CA PHE A 22 -69.17 -2.50 -6.46
C PHE A 22 -68.24 -1.40 -7.02
N TYR A 23 -68.81 -0.33 -7.62
CA TYR A 23 -67.99 0.77 -8.17
C TYR A 23 -67.28 1.57 -7.09
N ILE A 24 -67.89 1.75 -5.91
CA ILE A 24 -67.23 2.36 -4.78
C ILE A 24 -66.02 1.51 -4.32
N GLY A 25 -66.23 0.22 -4.12
CA GLY A 25 -65.16 -0.70 -3.74
C GLY A 25 -64.03 -0.77 -4.76
N LEU A 26 -64.37 -0.82 -6.05
CA LEU A 26 -63.40 -0.78 -7.14
C LEU A 26 -62.61 0.54 -7.16
N SER A 27 -63.28 1.69 -6.98
CA SER A 27 -62.65 3.01 -6.95
C SER A 27 -61.69 3.16 -5.78
N VAL A 28 -62.08 2.70 -4.59
CA VAL A 28 -61.21 2.67 -3.40
C VAL A 28 -60.00 1.78 -3.66
N HIS A 29 -60.20 0.59 -4.23
CA HIS A 29 -59.14 -0.34 -4.55
C HIS A 29 -58.12 0.30 -5.55
N LEU A 30 -58.61 0.86 -6.65
CA LEU A 30 -57.77 1.57 -7.64
C LEU A 30 -57.05 2.76 -7.04
N ALA A 31 -57.68 3.56 -6.19
CA ALA A 31 -57.05 4.69 -5.51
C ALA A 31 -55.91 4.24 -4.57
N MET A 32 -56.10 3.11 -3.86
CA MET A 32 -55.03 2.53 -3.02
C MET A 32 -53.85 2.06 -3.87
N HIS A 33 -54.11 1.35 -4.99
CA HIS A 33 -53.04 0.92 -5.90
C HIS A 33 -52.30 2.10 -6.52
N TYR A 34 -53.02 3.12 -6.99
CA TYR A 34 -52.39 4.33 -7.56
C TYR A 34 -51.56 5.08 -6.53
N ARG A 35 -52.02 5.19 -5.29
CA ARG A 35 -51.26 5.80 -4.20
C ARG A 35 -49.95 5.06 -3.93
N ASN A 36 -49.99 3.74 -3.86
CA ASN A 36 -48.81 2.90 -3.62
C ASN A 36 -47.84 2.96 -4.84
N PHE A 37 -48.38 2.95 -6.05
CA PHE A 37 -47.56 3.13 -7.28
C PHE A 37 -46.85 4.50 -7.28
N SER A 38 -47.56 5.57 -6.96
CA SER A 38 -46.95 6.92 -6.87
C SER A 38 -45.90 7.04 -5.75
N ARG A 39 -46.03 6.25 -4.68
CA ARG A 39 -45.01 6.14 -3.63
C ARG A 39 -43.77 5.42 -4.17
N LEU A 40 -43.96 4.30 -4.91
CA LEU A 40 -42.84 3.58 -5.53
C LEU A 40 -42.10 4.43 -6.55
N GLU A 41 -42.83 5.16 -7.40
CA GLU A 41 -42.26 6.06 -8.38
C GLU A 41 -41.39 7.17 -7.71
N ARG A 42 -41.92 7.83 -6.69
CA ARG A 42 -41.14 8.83 -5.93
C ARG A 42 -39.91 8.25 -5.27
N TRP A 43 -40.03 7.05 -4.69
CA TRP A 43 -38.89 6.36 -4.08
C TRP A 43 -37.83 5.97 -5.14
N SER A 44 -38.24 5.53 -6.32
CA SER A 44 -37.35 5.19 -7.43
C SER A 44 -36.45 6.36 -7.88
N HIS A 45 -36.96 7.60 -7.79
CA HIS A 45 -36.16 8.79 -8.15
C HIS A 45 -35.20 9.25 -7.05
N LYS A 46 -35.52 9.00 -5.80
CA LYS A 46 -34.66 9.31 -4.65
C LYS A 46 -34.88 8.22 -3.59
N PRO A 47 -34.14 7.12 -3.66
CA PRO A 47 -34.22 6.09 -2.66
C PRO A 47 -33.67 6.66 -1.34
N VAL A 48 -34.59 6.92 -0.41
CA VAL A 48 -34.26 7.32 0.96
C VAL A 48 -34.70 6.16 1.84
N LEU A 49 -33.80 5.67 2.68
CA LEU A 49 -34.09 4.69 3.74
C LEU A 49 -35.00 5.35 4.79
N ASP A 50 -36.22 5.71 4.43
CA ASP A 50 -37.21 6.17 5.37
C ASP A 50 -38.09 5.01 5.79
N ALA A 51 -38.20 4.78 7.09
CA ALA A 51 -39.04 3.72 7.68
C ALA A 51 -40.54 3.89 7.31
N SER A 52 -40.88 4.97 6.59
CA SER A 52 -42.25 5.29 6.18
C SER A 52 -42.75 4.61 4.91
N LEU A 53 -41.99 3.68 4.30
CA LEU A 53 -42.44 2.85 3.20
C LEU A 53 -43.33 1.70 3.70
N GLU A 54 -44.38 2.06 4.46
CA GLU A 54 -45.47 1.12 4.80
C GLU A 54 -46.45 1.09 3.64
N GLY A 55 -46.66 -0.09 3.10
CA GLY A 55 -47.68 -0.34 2.06
C GLY A 55 -48.92 -0.97 2.65
N ASP A 56 -50.07 -0.75 1.99
CA ASP A 56 -51.30 -1.41 2.36
C ASP A 56 -51.41 -2.77 1.65
N GLY A 57 -51.66 -3.85 2.39
CA GLY A 57 -51.89 -5.17 1.84
C GLY A 57 -50.67 -5.82 1.17
N GLU A 58 -50.81 -6.27 -0.09
CA GLU A 58 -49.74 -6.95 -0.84
C GLU A 58 -48.52 -6.04 -1.12
N TRP A 59 -48.73 -4.73 -1.19
CA TRP A 59 -47.66 -3.74 -1.39
C TRP A 59 -46.67 -3.66 -0.24
N ASP A 60 -47.10 -3.97 0.96
CA ASP A 60 -46.24 -3.99 2.14
C ASP A 60 -45.13 -5.05 2.00
N ALA A 61 -45.41 -6.21 1.42
CA ALA A 61 -44.41 -7.24 1.14
C ALA A 61 -43.38 -6.77 0.10
N VAL A 62 -43.83 -6.02 -0.93
CA VAL A 62 -42.97 -5.46 -1.97
C VAL A 62 -42.04 -4.40 -1.37
N PHE A 63 -42.58 -3.43 -0.60
CA PHE A 63 -41.80 -2.38 0.02
C PHE A 63 -40.80 -2.92 1.04
N ARG A 64 -41.19 -3.88 1.88
CA ARG A 64 -40.23 -4.52 2.81
C ARG A 64 -39.11 -5.25 2.08
N ARG A 65 -39.37 -5.87 0.92
CA ARG A 65 -38.31 -6.54 0.13
C ARG A 65 -37.37 -5.53 -0.50
N LEU A 66 -37.88 -4.43 -1.05
CA LEU A 66 -37.08 -3.35 -1.61
C LEU A 66 -36.19 -2.69 -0.54
N TYR A 67 -36.78 -2.34 0.60
CA TYR A 67 -36.05 -1.76 1.74
C TYR A 67 -34.93 -2.68 2.23
N ARG A 68 -35.20 -3.98 2.35
CA ARG A 68 -34.18 -4.95 2.76
C ARG A 68 -33.06 -5.03 1.75
N HIS A 69 -33.37 -5.08 0.48
CA HIS A 69 -32.37 -5.17 -0.58
C HIS A 69 -31.48 -3.91 -0.63
N GLU A 70 -32.07 -2.75 -0.52
CA GLU A 70 -31.34 -1.49 -0.47
C GLU A 70 -30.43 -1.39 0.77
N LYS A 71 -30.96 -1.76 1.93
CA LYS A 71 -30.17 -1.83 3.17
C LYS A 71 -28.99 -2.78 3.04
N GLU A 72 -29.19 -3.97 2.47
CA GLU A 72 -28.09 -4.92 2.22
C GLU A 72 -27.03 -4.37 1.26
N LEU A 73 -27.42 -3.61 0.24
CA LEU A 73 -26.49 -2.97 -0.69
C LEU A 73 -25.66 -1.88 0.01
N LEU A 74 -26.30 -1.03 0.80
CA LEU A 74 -25.61 0.03 1.56
C LEU A 74 -24.65 -0.57 2.60
N GLU A 75 -25.06 -1.59 3.34
CA GLU A 75 -24.18 -2.30 4.27
C GLU A 75 -22.95 -2.91 3.56
N LYS A 76 -23.14 -3.47 2.35
CA LYS A 76 -22.03 -3.99 1.54
C LYS A 76 -21.08 -2.89 1.07
N ILE A 77 -21.61 -1.73 0.66
CA ILE A 77 -20.81 -0.58 0.26
C ILE A 77 -19.98 -0.08 1.45
N GLU A 78 -20.63 0.18 2.59
CA GLU A 78 -19.95 0.61 3.82
C GLU A 78 -18.89 -0.38 4.31
N HIS A 79 -19.15 -1.69 4.17
CA HIS A 79 -18.17 -2.70 4.53
C HIS A 79 -16.95 -2.63 3.60
N ARG A 80 -17.16 -2.52 2.30
CA ARG A 80 -16.07 -2.38 1.32
C ARG A 80 -15.26 -1.10 1.52
N GLU A 81 -15.93 0.02 1.79
CA GLU A 81 -15.24 1.28 2.09
C GLU A 81 -14.38 1.17 3.34
N ARG A 82 -14.89 0.53 4.40
CA ARG A 82 -14.11 0.27 5.63
C ARG A 82 -12.91 -0.63 5.37
N ASP A 83 -13.06 -1.67 4.54
CA ASP A 83 -11.95 -2.57 4.21
C ASP A 83 -10.88 -1.87 3.38
N ILE A 84 -11.28 -1.06 2.38
CA ILE A 84 -10.35 -0.23 1.60
C ILE A 84 -9.63 0.76 2.50
N ALA A 85 -10.34 1.44 3.39
CA ALA A 85 -9.74 2.38 4.34
C ALA A 85 -8.72 1.70 5.26
N ARG A 86 -9.00 0.47 5.73
CA ARG A 86 -8.05 -0.33 6.53
C ARG A 86 -6.80 -0.71 5.73
N LEU A 87 -6.95 -1.13 4.47
CA LEU A 87 -5.82 -1.45 3.60
C LEU A 87 -4.94 -0.23 3.35
N ILE A 88 -5.54 0.92 3.04
CA ILE A 88 -4.82 2.18 2.85
C ILE A 88 -4.08 2.58 4.14
N ALA A 89 -4.74 2.46 5.31
CA ALA A 89 -4.10 2.74 6.60
C ALA A 89 -2.91 1.81 6.87
N ALA A 90 -3.02 0.52 6.53
CA ALA A 90 -1.91 -0.44 6.65
C ALA A 90 -0.73 -0.06 5.74
N VAL A 91 -0.99 0.34 4.49
CA VAL A 91 0.06 0.81 3.56
C VAL A 91 0.73 2.10 4.08
N HIS A 92 -0.04 3.01 4.67
CA HIS A 92 0.52 4.22 5.29
C HIS A 92 1.37 3.94 6.53
N ALA A 93 1.10 2.85 7.25
CA ALA A 93 1.87 2.43 8.43
C ALA A 93 3.17 1.69 8.09
N MET A 94 3.41 1.34 6.81
CA MET A 94 4.64 0.66 6.39
C MET A 94 5.86 1.57 6.57
N ASN A 95 6.98 0.97 6.99
CA ASN A 95 8.26 1.67 7.11
C ASN A 95 8.93 1.92 5.76
N ASP A 96 8.58 1.14 4.74
CA ASP A 96 9.04 1.34 3.38
C ASP A 96 8.13 2.34 2.66
N GLY A 97 8.72 3.20 1.83
CA GLY A 97 7.98 4.07 0.92
C GLY A 97 7.36 3.25 -0.19
N ILE A 98 6.08 3.48 -0.46
CA ILE A 98 5.34 2.84 -1.55
C ILE A 98 4.76 3.92 -2.45
N VAL A 99 5.07 3.85 -3.74
CA VAL A 99 4.48 4.71 -4.78
C VAL A 99 3.89 3.82 -5.86
N LEU A 100 2.61 4.02 -6.16
CA LEU A 100 1.96 3.37 -7.30
C LEU A 100 2.05 4.30 -8.51
N LEU A 101 2.47 3.73 -9.63
CA LEU A 101 2.71 4.42 -10.88
C LEU A 101 1.90 3.76 -12.01
N ASP A 102 1.50 4.55 -13.00
CA ASP A 102 0.95 4.03 -14.25
C ASP A 102 2.04 3.62 -15.26
N GLY A 103 1.63 3.24 -16.48
CA GLY A 103 2.53 2.82 -17.56
C GLY A 103 3.50 3.91 -18.03
N GLU A 104 3.20 5.20 -17.80
CA GLU A 104 4.07 6.33 -18.08
C GLU A 104 4.89 6.80 -16.86
N PHE A 105 4.93 5.99 -15.80
CA PHE A 105 5.58 6.29 -14.51
C PHE A 105 5.04 7.56 -13.83
N ARG A 106 3.73 7.84 -13.98
CA ARG A 106 3.05 8.93 -13.28
C ARG A 106 2.51 8.44 -11.94
N ILE A 107 2.62 9.28 -10.93
CA ILE A 107 2.21 8.98 -9.55
C ILE A 107 0.68 8.87 -9.47
N GLN A 108 0.17 7.71 -9.10
CA GLN A 108 -1.24 7.49 -8.80
C GLN A 108 -1.53 7.55 -7.29
N PHE A 109 -0.61 7.02 -6.49
CA PHE A 109 -0.72 6.98 -5.04
C PHE A 109 0.68 6.94 -4.43
N CYS A 110 0.84 7.53 -3.24
CA CYS A 110 2.02 7.32 -2.40
C CYS A 110 1.61 7.22 -0.92
N ASN A 111 2.38 6.47 -0.15
CA ASN A 111 2.20 6.41 1.29
C ASN A 111 3.00 7.52 2.00
N LYS A 112 2.69 7.77 3.28
CA LYS A 112 3.35 8.80 4.09
C LYS A 112 4.86 8.63 4.20
N THR A 113 5.35 7.41 4.10
CA THR A 113 6.79 7.12 4.14
C THR A 113 7.48 7.52 2.84
N ALA A 114 6.85 7.24 1.68
CA ALA A 114 7.36 7.71 0.38
C ALA A 114 7.36 9.24 0.29
N GLU A 115 6.31 9.92 0.78
CA GLU A 115 6.27 11.39 0.84
C GLU A 115 7.50 11.95 1.55
N ARG A 116 7.84 11.41 2.73
CA ARG A 116 9.01 11.85 3.53
C ARG A 116 10.35 11.45 2.94
N GLN A 117 10.44 10.30 2.26
CA GLN A 117 11.71 9.79 1.71
C GLN A 117 12.09 10.44 0.38
N LEU A 118 11.09 10.70 -0.47
CA LEU A 118 11.28 11.26 -1.81
C LEU A 118 10.89 12.73 -1.93
N ASP A 119 10.38 13.35 -0.85
CA ASP A 119 9.89 14.73 -0.83
C ASP A 119 8.73 14.93 -1.84
N ILE A 120 7.78 13.97 -1.86
CA ILE A 120 6.58 13.99 -2.68
C ILE A 120 5.45 14.63 -1.89
N ASP A 121 4.67 15.51 -2.50
CA ASP A 121 3.40 15.98 -1.97
C ASP A 121 2.25 15.26 -2.70
N SER A 122 1.55 14.35 -2.01
CA SER A 122 0.47 13.56 -2.58
C SER A 122 -0.70 14.40 -3.11
N SER A 123 -0.84 15.65 -2.66
CA SER A 123 -1.91 16.56 -3.08
C SER A 123 -1.58 17.28 -4.40
N THR A 124 -0.33 17.63 -4.64
CA THR A 124 0.12 18.40 -5.80
C THR A 124 0.80 17.56 -6.87
N ASP A 125 1.47 16.49 -6.48
CA ASP A 125 2.30 15.68 -7.38
C ASP A 125 1.57 14.48 -7.99
N ARG A 126 0.29 14.31 -7.65
CA ARG A 126 -0.53 13.26 -8.25
C ARG A 126 -0.68 13.48 -9.75
N GLY A 127 -0.36 12.46 -10.56
CA GLY A 127 -0.31 12.52 -12.02
C GLY A 127 0.99 13.09 -12.60
N ALA A 128 1.90 13.59 -11.77
CA ALA A 128 3.23 13.99 -12.21
C ALA A 128 4.12 12.77 -12.49
N ALA A 129 5.01 12.87 -13.46
CA ALA A 129 6.00 11.82 -13.70
C ALA A 129 7.00 11.78 -12.53
N ILE A 130 7.25 10.59 -11.97
CA ILE A 130 8.15 10.39 -10.83
C ILE A 130 9.57 10.88 -11.10
N ALA A 131 10.02 10.83 -12.37
CA ALA A 131 11.31 11.34 -12.81
C ALA A 131 11.48 12.86 -12.59
N ASN A 132 10.38 13.63 -12.59
CA ASN A 132 10.40 15.07 -12.36
C ASN A 132 10.62 15.42 -10.88
N ILE A 133 10.33 14.48 -9.99
CA ILE A 133 10.48 14.64 -8.54
C ILE A 133 11.84 14.09 -8.10
N VAL A 134 12.12 12.83 -8.45
CA VAL A 134 13.42 12.19 -8.21
C VAL A 134 14.36 12.55 -9.37
N ARG A 135 14.91 13.76 -9.32
CA ARG A 135 15.76 14.33 -10.39
C ARG A 135 17.19 13.79 -10.37
N GLN A 136 17.36 12.51 -10.10
CA GLN A 136 18.67 11.86 -10.09
C GLN A 136 18.94 11.21 -11.46
N PRO A 137 20.05 11.52 -12.14
CA PRO A 137 20.37 10.95 -13.46
C PRO A 137 20.34 9.41 -13.44
N ARG A 138 20.88 8.81 -12.40
CA ARG A 138 20.86 7.34 -12.23
C ARG A 138 19.46 6.75 -12.15
N PHE A 139 18.49 7.47 -11.59
CA PHE A 139 17.11 7.03 -11.53
C PHE A 139 16.41 7.16 -12.89
N ILE A 140 16.67 8.25 -13.61
CA ILE A 140 16.16 8.45 -14.96
C ILE A 140 16.70 7.35 -15.90
N ASP A 141 17.99 7.05 -15.82
CA ASP A 141 18.62 5.95 -16.58
C ASP A 141 18.02 4.58 -16.22
N TYR A 142 17.71 4.36 -14.92
CA TYR A 142 17.11 3.12 -14.44
C TYR A 142 15.71 2.93 -15.05
N LEU A 143 14.88 3.97 -15.06
CA LEU A 143 13.58 3.95 -15.71
C LEU A 143 13.69 3.74 -17.23
N GLY A 144 14.65 4.42 -17.87
CA GLY A 144 14.85 4.35 -19.34
C GLY A 144 15.37 2.99 -19.82
N LYS A 145 16.15 2.27 -19.00
CA LYS A 145 16.67 0.94 -19.36
C LYS A 145 15.61 -0.16 -19.30
N GLY A 146 14.56 0.01 -18.48
CA GLY A 146 13.49 -0.97 -18.32
C GLY A 146 13.93 -2.28 -17.66
N ASP A 147 15.16 -2.39 -17.16
CA ASP A 147 15.64 -3.55 -16.41
C ASP A 147 15.50 -3.29 -14.91
N PHE A 148 14.45 -3.87 -14.33
CA PHE A 148 14.10 -3.72 -12.91
C PHE A 148 14.43 -4.98 -12.10
N THR A 149 15.30 -5.86 -12.59
CA THR A 149 15.70 -7.11 -11.88
C THR A 149 16.47 -6.83 -10.60
N ARG A 150 17.13 -5.66 -10.51
CA ARG A 150 17.94 -5.25 -9.35
C ARG A 150 17.48 -3.90 -8.82
N PRO A 151 17.49 -3.71 -7.50
CA PRO A 151 17.19 -2.41 -6.91
C PRO A 151 18.27 -1.38 -7.28
N LEU A 152 17.86 -0.15 -7.46
CA LEU A 152 18.75 1.00 -7.61
C LEU A 152 19.06 1.59 -6.26
N VAL A 153 20.34 1.72 -5.92
CA VAL A 153 20.80 2.42 -4.71
C VAL A 153 21.12 3.88 -5.06
N LEU A 154 20.42 4.80 -4.40
CA LEU A 154 20.64 6.24 -4.52
C LEU A 154 21.15 6.82 -3.20
N ARG A 155 22.15 7.69 -3.28
CA ARG A 155 22.62 8.52 -2.17
C ARG A 155 22.07 9.93 -2.38
N LEU A 156 21.30 10.41 -1.41
CA LEU A 156 20.66 11.73 -1.44
C LEU A 156 21.36 12.67 -0.45
N ASP A 157 22.05 13.68 -0.98
CA ASP A 157 22.85 14.62 -0.19
C ASP A 157 22.05 15.83 0.34
N ARG A 158 20.71 15.82 0.25
CA ARG A 158 19.90 17.06 0.37
C ARG A 158 19.86 17.72 1.76
N TYR A 159 20.05 17.04 2.87
CA TYR A 159 20.14 17.59 4.26
C TYR A 159 20.70 16.58 5.26
N PHE A 160 20.58 15.30 4.97
CA PHE A 160 21.17 14.19 5.71
C PHE A 160 21.56 13.16 4.65
N GLU A 161 22.79 12.69 4.73
CA GLU A 161 23.31 11.62 3.87
C GLU A 161 22.42 10.38 4.01
N ARG A 162 21.36 10.31 3.17
CA ARG A 162 20.44 9.17 3.14
C ARG A 162 20.79 8.27 1.97
N VAL A 163 20.75 6.98 2.23
CA VAL A 163 20.93 5.95 1.22
C VAL A 163 19.61 5.22 1.05
N LEU A 164 19.00 5.39 -0.13
CA LEU A 164 17.73 4.77 -0.47
C LEU A 164 17.94 3.65 -1.48
N SER A 165 17.27 2.52 -1.26
CA SER A 165 17.14 1.44 -2.22
C SER A 165 15.77 1.54 -2.89
N LEU A 166 15.75 1.74 -4.20
CA LEU A 166 14.55 1.86 -5.02
C LEU A 166 14.38 0.59 -5.84
N TYR A 167 13.21 -0.02 -5.76
CA TYR A 167 12.88 -1.23 -6.49
C TYR A 167 11.54 -1.09 -7.20
N LEU A 168 11.54 -1.28 -8.52
CA LEU A 168 10.35 -1.18 -9.35
C LEU A 168 9.79 -2.57 -9.64
N ILE A 169 8.51 -2.78 -9.36
CA ILE A 169 7.82 -4.07 -9.46
C ILE A 169 6.55 -3.86 -10.31
N ALA A 170 6.41 -4.63 -11.39
CA ALA A 170 5.15 -4.67 -12.13
C ALA A 170 4.11 -5.44 -11.30
N TYR A 171 2.91 -4.86 -11.05
CA TYR A 171 1.86 -5.51 -10.28
C TYR A 171 0.55 -5.72 -11.05
N ALA A 172 0.37 -5.00 -12.16
CA ALA A 172 -0.71 -5.18 -13.12
C ALA A 172 -0.24 -4.76 -14.52
N GLU A 173 -1.07 -4.97 -15.56
CA GLU A 173 -0.77 -4.46 -16.90
C GLU A 173 -0.60 -2.95 -16.85
N ASP A 174 0.53 -2.45 -17.35
CA ASP A 174 0.90 -1.03 -17.39
C ASP A 174 0.83 -0.32 -16.01
N HIS A 175 1.07 -1.07 -14.91
CA HIS A 175 1.11 -0.49 -13.58
C HIS A 175 2.33 -0.97 -12.80
N TRP A 176 2.99 -0.02 -12.14
CA TRP A 176 4.23 -0.25 -11.41
C TRP A 176 4.11 0.16 -9.94
N LEU A 177 4.74 -0.61 -9.09
CA LEU A 177 4.94 -0.29 -7.69
C LEU A 177 6.42 0.06 -7.49
N LEU A 178 6.70 1.28 -7.07
CA LEU A 178 8.03 1.69 -6.63
C LEU A 178 8.11 1.52 -5.11
N GLN A 179 8.91 0.55 -4.67
CA GLN A 179 9.29 0.40 -3.27
C GLN A 179 10.54 1.23 -2.99
N VAL A 180 10.50 2.01 -1.92
CA VAL A 180 11.60 2.86 -1.46
C VAL A 180 11.97 2.46 -0.05
N LYS A 181 13.17 1.94 0.13
CA LYS A 181 13.67 1.49 1.43
C LYS A 181 14.85 2.34 1.87
N ASP A 182 14.79 2.88 3.08
CA ASP A 182 15.94 3.55 3.70
C ASP A 182 16.92 2.50 4.21
N ILE A 183 18.08 2.43 3.59
CA ILE A 183 19.17 1.51 3.93
C ILE A 183 20.38 2.23 4.54
N THR A 184 20.21 3.48 4.98
CA THR A 184 21.30 4.34 5.50
C THR A 184 22.08 3.66 6.63
N GLN A 185 21.38 3.05 7.59
CA GLN A 185 22.03 2.36 8.70
C GLN A 185 22.77 1.10 8.23
N THR A 186 22.16 0.32 7.34
CA THR A 186 22.78 -0.89 6.78
C THR A 186 24.03 -0.54 5.97
N ASP A 187 23.96 0.48 5.11
CA ASP A 187 25.10 0.94 4.29
C ASP A 187 26.25 1.44 5.18
N ARG A 188 25.93 2.17 6.27
CA ARG A 188 26.94 2.61 7.25
C ARG A 188 27.63 1.43 7.97
N LEU A 189 26.86 0.44 8.41
CA LEU A 189 27.41 -0.75 9.05
C LEU A 189 28.29 -1.55 8.09
N ASP A 190 27.86 -1.71 6.85
CA ASP A 190 28.64 -2.40 5.81
C ASP A 190 29.92 -1.63 5.44
N SER A 191 29.86 -0.30 5.44
CA SER A 191 31.05 0.56 5.24
C SER A 191 32.03 0.42 6.39
N MET A 192 31.55 0.55 7.63
CA MET A 192 32.40 0.37 8.84
C MET A 192 33.05 -1.01 8.87
N ARG A 193 32.32 -2.07 8.50
CA ARG A 193 32.86 -3.43 8.43
C ARG A 193 33.97 -3.55 7.37
N ARG A 194 33.78 -2.94 6.19
CA ARG A 194 34.80 -2.95 5.13
C ARG A 194 36.05 -2.17 5.56
N ASP A 195 35.86 -0.99 6.16
CA ASP A 195 36.95 -0.15 6.64
C ASP A 195 37.70 -0.85 7.77
N PHE A 196 36.97 -1.50 8.69
CA PHE A 196 37.61 -2.29 9.76
C PHE A 196 38.47 -3.42 9.20
N VAL A 197 37.93 -4.23 8.26
CA VAL A 197 38.71 -5.33 7.65
C VAL A 197 39.93 -4.79 6.89
N ALA A 198 39.77 -3.68 6.16
CA ALA A 198 40.86 -3.07 5.44
C ALA A 198 41.96 -2.55 6.40
N ASN A 199 41.58 -1.84 7.46
CA ASN A 199 42.48 -1.32 8.46
C ASN A 199 43.23 -2.42 9.21
N VAL A 200 42.51 -3.43 9.70
CA VAL A 200 43.12 -4.60 10.36
C VAL A 200 44.11 -5.32 9.42
N SER A 201 43.76 -5.46 8.14
CA SER A 201 44.67 -6.08 7.16
C SER A 201 45.93 -5.27 6.95
N HIS A 202 45.83 -3.95 6.93
CA HIS A 202 46.99 -3.07 6.84
C HIS A 202 47.82 -3.09 8.12
N GLU A 203 47.20 -3.01 9.29
CA GLU A 203 47.89 -3.04 10.59
C GLU A 203 48.61 -4.37 10.85
N LEU A 204 48.06 -5.49 10.34
CA LEU A 204 48.71 -6.80 10.45
C LEU A 204 49.83 -7.00 9.40
N ARG A 205 49.68 -6.44 8.19
CA ARG A 205 50.69 -6.63 7.13
C ARG A 205 52.05 -6.04 7.51
N THR A 206 52.08 -4.85 8.10
CA THR A 206 53.31 -4.15 8.47
C THR A 206 54.17 -4.97 9.43
N PRO A 207 53.69 -5.44 10.61
CA PRO A 207 54.49 -6.25 11.50
C PRO A 207 54.87 -7.62 10.93
N LEU A 208 53.98 -8.23 10.13
CA LEU A 208 54.28 -9.50 9.46
C LEU A 208 55.44 -9.33 8.46
N THR A 209 55.46 -8.24 7.68
CA THR A 209 56.59 -7.95 6.76
C THR A 209 57.89 -7.80 7.50
N VAL A 210 57.89 -7.14 8.66
CA VAL A 210 59.08 -6.99 9.50
C VAL A 210 59.56 -8.34 10.03
N LEU A 211 58.63 -9.15 10.54
CA LEU A 211 58.95 -10.50 11.02
C LEU A 211 59.50 -11.41 9.89
N SER A 212 58.88 -11.34 8.71
CA SER A 212 59.36 -12.11 7.53
C SER A 212 60.78 -11.67 7.16
N GLY A 213 61.06 -10.36 7.15
CA GLY A 213 62.43 -9.88 6.85
C GLY A 213 63.45 -10.33 7.88
N PHE A 214 63.13 -10.38 9.17
CA PHE A 214 64.04 -10.94 10.17
C PHE A 214 64.24 -12.42 9.99
N VAL A 215 63.23 -13.20 9.63
CA VAL A 215 63.35 -14.64 9.33
C VAL A 215 64.22 -14.87 8.13
N GLU A 216 64.06 -14.13 7.01
CA GLU A 216 64.90 -14.20 5.82
C GLU A 216 66.37 -13.90 6.13
N MET A 217 66.64 -12.81 6.92
CA MET A 217 67.99 -12.51 7.34
C MET A 217 68.64 -13.63 8.17
N LEU A 218 67.87 -14.26 9.07
CA LEU A 218 68.37 -15.37 9.89
C LEU A 218 68.63 -16.66 9.08
N GLN A 219 67.98 -16.80 7.90
CA GLN A 219 68.14 -17.96 7.02
C GLN A 219 69.29 -17.79 5.99
N GLU A 220 69.44 -16.54 5.46
CA GLU A 220 70.34 -16.29 4.34
C GLU A 220 71.72 -15.81 4.75
N ILE A 221 71.88 -15.26 5.97
CA ILE A 221 73.16 -14.67 6.43
C ILE A 221 73.70 -15.45 7.60
N GLU A 222 74.98 -15.88 7.51
CA GLU A 222 75.70 -16.38 8.70
C GLU A 222 75.92 -15.23 9.70
N LEU A 223 75.13 -15.19 10.75
CA LEU A 223 75.23 -14.18 11.83
C LEU A 223 76.02 -14.73 13.02
N ASP A 224 76.79 -13.85 13.66
CA ASP A 224 77.41 -14.16 14.94
C ASP A 224 76.35 -14.39 16.03
N ALA A 225 76.74 -15.03 17.13
CA ALA A 225 75.80 -15.42 18.19
C ALA A 225 75.08 -14.24 18.86
N ASP A 226 75.68 -13.07 18.93
CA ASP A 226 75.11 -11.90 19.55
C ASP A 226 74.06 -11.21 18.61
N SER A 227 74.36 -11.07 17.33
CA SER A 227 73.47 -10.58 16.31
C SER A 227 72.23 -11.46 16.17
N ARG A 228 72.38 -12.80 16.19
CA ARG A 228 71.27 -13.74 16.16
C ARG A 228 70.33 -13.58 17.37
N ARG A 229 70.89 -13.41 18.57
CA ARG A 229 70.12 -13.18 19.81
C ARG A 229 69.36 -11.87 19.74
N HIS A 230 69.97 -10.82 19.20
CA HIS A 230 69.35 -9.51 19.03
C HIS A 230 68.15 -9.57 18.09
N TYR A 231 68.24 -10.20 16.91
CA TYR A 231 67.11 -10.32 15.97
C TYR A 231 65.98 -11.17 16.56
N LEU A 232 66.26 -12.24 17.28
CA LEU A 232 65.25 -13.03 17.98
C LEU A 232 64.50 -12.21 19.07
N GLN A 233 65.20 -11.34 19.77
CA GLN A 233 64.56 -10.45 20.73
C GLN A 233 63.63 -9.44 20.04
N LEU A 234 64.08 -8.80 18.94
CA LEU A 234 63.23 -7.87 18.16
C LEU A 234 61.99 -8.55 17.61
N MET A 235 62.10 -9.80 17.13
CA MET A 235 60.95 -10.60 16.72
C MET A 235 59.99 -10.87 17.87
N GLY A 236 60.47 -11.18 19.07
CA GLY A 236 59.67 -11.38 20.27
C GLY A 236 58.92 -10.10 20.66
N GLU A 237 59.57 -8.95 20.65
CA GLU A 237 58.94 -7.64 20.92
C GLU A 237 57.86 -7.30 19.89
N GLN A 238 58.13 -7.58 18.60
CA GLN A 238 57.15 -7.35 17.55
C GLN A 238 55.92 -8.26 17.65
N SER A 239 56.14 -9.55 18.03
CA SER A 239 55.06 -10.50 18.29
C SER A 239 54.20 -10.08 19.48
N GLN A 240 54.81 -9.58 20.57
CA GLN A 240 54.05 -9.07 21.71
C GLN A 240 53.21 -7.85 21.37
N ARG A 241 53.74 -6.91 20.54
CA ARG A 241 52.95 -5.74 20.05
C ARG A 241 51.74 -6.14 19.22
N MET A 242 51.78 -7.29 18.54
CA MET A 242 50.65 -7.80 17.79
C MET A 242 49.58 -8.45 18.66
N GLN A 243 49.89 -8.83 19.91
CA GLN A 243 48.99 -9.48 20.85
C GLN A 243 48.28 -8.51 21.79
N SER A 244 48.75 -7.28 21.88
CA SER A 244 48.20 -6.19 22.72
C SER A 244 47.19 -5.32 21.95
#